data_f25dd796a2ce59cdfcd6cee7d2b2d889
#
_entry.id   f25dd796a2ce59cdfcd6cee7d2b2d889
#
_cell.length_a   1.000
_cell.length_b   1.000
_cell.length_c   1.000
_cell.angle_alpha   90.00
_cell.angle_beta   90.00
_cell.angle_gamma   90.00
#
_symmetry.space_group_name_H-M   'P 1'
#
loop_
_entity.id
_entity.type
_entity.pdbx_description
1 polymer ?
#
loop_
_entity_poly.entity_id
_entity_poly.type
_entity_poly.pdbx_seq_one_letter_code
_entity_poly.pdbx_strand_id
1 'polypeptide(L)'
;MAALKKRYYQKIDEEVYSAILDNGMSLSIIKKKGFVEKAAFLSTNFGALDNHFYIDGELQSYPAGIAHFLEHKLFEDEQGRDVTLDFVKLGADVNAFTTLEKTTYYFSTLDHFEESLELLLKFTSSFTSSEDSVNHEKRIIEQEINMYQDDPDYRAYLGCLQSLYPNTILDQDIAGSVDSIEEITVKDLKDNFDCF
;
A
#
# COMPACT_ATOMS: atom_id res chain seq x y z
N MET A 1 26.11 0.43 -11.07
CA MET A 1 25.65 -0.20 -9.79
C MET A 1 25.77 0.83 -8.68
N ALA A 2 24.69 1.14 -7.99
CA ALA A 2 24.69 2.05 -6.86
C ALA A 2 25.57 1.50 -5.72
N ALA A 3 26.45 2.35 -5.14
CA ALA A 3 27.29 1.94 -4.04
C ALA A 3 26.50 1.92 -2.73
N LEU A 4 26.48 0.79 -2.03
CA LEU A 4 25.88 0.66 -0.72
C LEU A 4 26.63 1.49 0.32
N LYS A 5 25.94 2.38 1.01
CA LYS A 5 26.42 3.13 2.16
C LYS A 5 26.03 2.40 3.43
N LYS A 6 27.02 2.15 4.31
CA LYS A 6 26.78 1.52 5.62
C LYS A 6 26.68 2.59 6.70
N ARG A 7 25.65 2.49 7.55
CA ARG A 7 25.48 3.29 8.76
C ARG A 7 25.23 2.38 9.96
N TYR A 8 25.98 2.58 11.04
CA TYR A 8 25.79 1.88 12.31
C TYR A 8 24.98 2.74 13.28
N TYR A 9 23.94 2.17 13.85
CA TYR A 9 23.06 2.79 14.83
C TYR A 9 23.37 2.24 16.22
N GLN A 10 24.30 2.88 16.90
CA GLN A 10 24.84 2.41 18.19
C GLN A 10 23.78 2.16 19.27
N LYS A 11 22.72 2.97 19.33
CA LYS A 11 21.67 2.86 20.36
C LYS A 11 20.85 1.57 20.29
N ILE A 12 20.74 0.99 19.11
CA ILE A 12 19.95 -0.22 18.84
C ILE A 12 20.82 -1.37 18.31
N ASP A 13 22.15 -1.17 18.26
CA ASP A 13 23.15 -2.14 17.77
C ASP A 13 22.84 -2.69 16.37
N GLU A 14 22.48 -1.79 15.42
CA GLU A 14 22.07 -2.17 14.10
C GLU A 14 22.90 -1.54 12.99
N GLU A 15 23.16 -2.31 11.95
CA GLU A 15 23.81 -1.86 10.73
C GLU A 15 22.77 -1.76 9.60
N VAL A 16 22.60 -0.58 9.03
CA VAL A 16 21.76 -0.33 7.87
C VAL A 16 22.63 -0.06 6.65
N TYR A 17 22.40 -0.80 5.59
CA TYR A 17 23.00 -0.57 4.27
C TYR A 17 21.95 0.12 3.39
N SER A 18 22.31 1.22 2.74
CA SER A 18 21.39 2.00 1.92
C SER A 18 22.00 2.40 0.58
N ALA A 19 21.16 2.54 -0.43
CA ALA A 19 21.52 3.07 -1.73
C ALA A 19 20.34 3.81 -2.35
N ILE A 20 20.60 4.68 -3.30
CA ILE A 20 19.62 5.17 -4.26
C ILE A 20 19.92 4.44 -5.57
N LEU A 21 18.92 3.77 -6.12
CA LEU A 21 19.02 3.05 -7.38
C LEU A 21 18.96 4.03 -8.57
N ASP A 22 19.35 3.56 -9.76
CA ASP A 22 19.43 4.42 -10.96
C ASP A 22 18.04 4.97 -11.39
N ASN A 23 16.96 4.30 -11.01
CA ASN A 23 15.57 4.74 -11.20
C ASN A 23 15.04 5.68 -10.09
N GLY A 24 15.89 6.08 -9.13
CA GLY A 24 15.51 6.95 -8.01
C GLY A 24 14.97 6.21 -6.76
N MET A 25 14.72 4.91 -6.84
CA MET A 25 14.22 4.14 -5.69
C MET A 25 15.25 4.09 -4.56
N SER A 26 14.80 4.34 -3.33
CA SER A 26 15.61 4.19 -2.12
C SER A 26 15.60 2.74 -1.65
N LEU A 27 16.79 2.14 -1.52
CA LEU A 27 16.98 0.80 -0.98
C LEU A 27 17.58 0.87 0.41
N SER A 28 17.01 0.10 1.36
CA SER A 28 17.58 -0.11 2.70
C SER A 28 17.62 -1.60 3.02
N ILE A 29 18.76 -2.07 3.56
CA ILE A 29 18.95 -3.48 3.92
C ILE A 29 19.44 -3.55 5.37
N ILE A 30 18.77 -4.35 6.19
CA ILE A 30 19.17 -4.65 7.56
C ILE A 30 19.42 -6.15 7.68
N LYS A 31 20.65 -6.53 8.03
CA LYS A 31 21.02 -7.93 8.23
C LYS A 31 20.84 -8.32 9.68
N LYS A 32 19.88 -9.17 9.98
CA LYS A 32 19.60 -9.70 11.32
C LYS A 32 20.31 -11.03 11.53
N LYS A 33 21.37 -11.03 12.36
CA LYS A 33 22.06 -12.27 12.76
C LYS A 33 21.13 -13.18 13.57
N GLY A 34 21.08 -14.48 13.22
CA GLY A 34 20.32 -15.49 13.97
C GLY A 34 18.84 -15.57 13.55
N PHE A 35 18.37 -14.72 12.64
CA PHE A 35 17.06 -14.85 12.03
C PHE A 35 17.15 -15.66 10.73
N VAL A 36 16.23 -16.60 10.55
CA VAL A 36 16.11 -17.41 9.34
C VAL A 36 15.12 -16.75 8.39
N GLU A 37 14.04 -16.19 8.95
CA GLU A 37 13.02 -15.47 8.19
C GLU A 37 13.59 -14.22 7.53
N LYS A 38 13.19 -14.00 6.30
CA LYS A 38 13.53 -12.83 5.48
C LYS A 38 12.25 -12.11 5.11
N ALA A 39 12.30 -10.79 5.08
CA ALA A 39 11.17 -9.98 4.65
C ALA A 39 11.62 -8.88 3.68
N ALA A 40 10.74 -8.48 2.77
CA ALA A 40 10.93 -7.30 1.93
C ALA A 40 9.67 -6.43 1.98
N PHE A 41 9.89 -5.12 2.01
CA PHE A 41 8.85 -4.09 2.04
C PHE A 41 9.08 -3.18 0.85
N LEU A 42 8.03 -2.94 0.07
CA LEU A 42 7.99 -1.95 -1.00
C LEU A 42 6.94 -0.90 -0.64
N SER A 43 7.37 0.35 -0.49
CA SER A 43 6.47 1.43 -0.10
C SER A 43 6.49 2.54 -1.15
N THR A 44 5.32 3.10 -1.42
CA THR A 44 5.17 4.38 -2.14
C THR A 44 4.66 5.46 -1.18
N ASN A 45 5.04 6.72 -1.43
CA ASN A 45 4.52 7.87 -0.71
C ASN A 45 3.17 8.28 -1.31
N PHE A 46 2.21 7.39 -1.24
CA PHE A 46 0.82 7.55 -1.64
C PHE A 46 -0.05 6.90 -0.56
N GLY A 47 -0.84 7.70 0.13
CA GLY A 47 -1.68 7.27 1.23
C GLY A 47 -3.02 8.00 1.25
N ALA A 48 -3.77 7.89 2.34
CA ALA A 48 -5.12 8.43 2.43
C ALA A 48 -5.17 9.98 2.34
N LEU A 49 -4.04 10.67 2.60
CA LEU A 49 -3.93 12.13 2.43
C LEU A 49 -3.74 12.57 0.98
N ASP A 50 -3.43 11.67 0.06
CA ASP A 50 -3.06 11.98 -1.33
C ASP A 50 -4.25 11.85 -2.28
N ASN A 51 -5.46 12.22 -1.85
CA ASN A 51 -6.64 12.27 -2.72
C ASN A 51 -6.82 13.64 -3.43
N HIS A 52 -5.99 14.64 -3.08
CA HIS A 52 -5.94 15.94 -3.74
C HIS A 52 -4.49 16.38 -3.94
N PHE A 53 -4.04 16.49 -5.18
CA PHE A 53 -2.67 16.89 -5.50
C PHE A 53 -2.59 17.63 -6.84
N TYR A 54 -1.45 18.29 -7.11
CA TYR A 54 -1.25 19.04 -8.36
C TYR A 54 -0.32 18.27 -9.30
N ILE A 55 -0.75 18.14 -10.58
CA ILE A 55 0.10 17.68 -11.69
C ILE A 55 0.14 18.79 -12.72
N ASP A 56 1.35 19.23 -13.08
CA ASP A 56 1.60 20.30 -14.08
C ASP A 56 0.78 21.59 -13.82
N GLY A 57 0.47 21.86 -12.55
CA GLY A 57 -0.29 23.03 -12.12
C GLY A 57 -1.82 22.84 -12.13
N GLU A 58 -2.32 21.68 -12.52
CA GLU A 58 -3.74 21.32 -12.46
C GLU A 58 -4.04 20.50 -11.20
N LEU A 59 -5.10 20.90 -10.47
CA LEU A 59 -5.56 20.16 -9.29
C LEU A 59 -6.24 18.87 -9.72
N GLN A 60 -5.70 17.75 -9.26
CA GLN A 60 -6.33 16.44 -9.32
C GLN A 60 -7.09 16.20 -8.02
N SER A 61 -8.28 15.63 -8.12
CA SER A 61 -9.16 15.37 -6.98
C SER A 61 -9.85 14.03 -7.17
N TYR A 62 -9.67 13.15 -6.20
CA TYR A 62 -10.18 11.79 -6.22
C TYR A 62 -11.00 11.50 -4.96
N PRO A 63 -11.94 10.54 -5.01
CA PRO A 63 -12.71 10.15 -3.83
C PRO A 63 -11.83 9.65 -2.68
N ALA A 64 -12.27 9.91 -1.44
CA ALA A 64 -11.60 9.36 -0.26
C ALA A 64 -11.59 7.81 -0.30
N GLY A 65 -10.50 7.20 0.18
CA GLY A 65 -10.30 5.76 0.11
C GLY A 65 -9.59 5.27 -1.14
N ILE A 66 -9.26 6.15 -2.12
CA ILE A 66 -8.63 5.76 -3.39
C ILE A 66 -7.31 4.99 -3.20
N ALA A 67 -6.47 5.38 -2.23
CA ALA A 67 -5.20 4.72 -1.95
C ALA A 67 -5.40 3.30 -1.41
N HIS A 68 -6.33 3.13 -0.46
CA HIS A 68 -6.69 1.83 0.09
C HIS A 68 -7.35 0.93 -0.96
N PHE A 69 -8.22 1.48 -1.80
CA PHE A 69 -8.83 0.76 -2.92
C PHE A 69 -7.77 0.26 -3.90
N LEU A 70 -6.80 1.10 -4.27
CA LEU A 70 -5.71 0.71 -5.15
C LEU A 70 -4.82 -0.37 -4.52
N GLU A 71 -4.61 -0.32 -3.20
CA GLU A 71 -3.90 -1.37 -2.46
C GLU A 71 -4.55 -2.73 -2.70
N HIS A 72 -5.87 -2.86 -2.51
CA HIS A 72 -6.62 -4.08 -2.76
C HIS A 72 -6.49 -4.54 -4.21
N LYS A 73 -6.64 -3.62 -5.14
CA LYS A 73 -6.70 -3.94 -6.58
C LYS A 73 -5.37 -4.38 -7.17
N LEU A 74 -4.23 -4.04 -6.57
CA LEU A 74 -2.94 -4.53 -7.04
C LEU A 74 -2.73 -6.02 -6.76
N PHE A 75 -3.45 -6.63 -5.82
CA PHE A 75 -3.41 -8.08 -5.61
C PHE A 75 -4.13 -8.89 -6.70
N GLU A 76 -4.76 -8.25 -7.66
CA GLU A 76 -5.38 -8.90 -8.81
C GLU A 76 -4.51 -8.73 -10.06
N ASP A 77 -4.17 -9.85 -10.72
CA ASP A 77 -3.39 -9.81 -11.96
C ASP A 77 -4.26 -9.43 -13.19
N GLU A 78 -3.60 -9.31 -14.35
CA GLU A 78 -4.27 -8.98 -15.64
C GLU A 78 -5.38 -9.96 -16.05
N GLN A 79 -5.41 -11.17 -15.48
CA GLN A 79 -6.41 -12.20 -15.72
C GLN A 79 -7.49 -12.25 -14.63
N GLY A 80 -7.45 -11.33 -13.67
CA GLY A 80 -8.38 -11.30 -12.53
C GLY A 80 -8.09 -12.38 -11.47
N ARG A 81 -6.85 -12.89 -11.39
CA ARG A 81 -6.46 -13.90 -10.41
C ARG A 81 -5.80 -13.23 -9.21
N ASP A 82 -6.04 -13.81 -8.03
CA ASP A 82 -5.40 -13.39 -6.80
C ASP A 82 -3.91 -13.77 -6.77
N VAL A 83 -3.04 -12.76 -6.76
CA VAL A 83 -1.57 -12.90 -6.73
C VAL A 83 -1.08 -13.52 -5.42
N THR A 84 -1.83 -13.41 -4.32
CA THR A 84 -1.44 -14.00 -3.03
C THR A 84 -1.23 -15.52 -3.14
N LEU A 85 -1.97 -16.19 -4.03
CA LEU A 85 -1.83 -17.62 -4.28
C LEU A 85 -0.46 -18.01 -4.85
N ASP A 86 0.20 -17.11 -5.56
CA ASP A 86 1.55 -17.36 -6.09
C ASP A 86 2.61 -17.22 -4.98
N PHE A 87 2.43 -16.32 -4.00
CA PHE A 87 3.27 -16.27 -2.80
C PHE A 87 3.11 -17.51 -1.93
N VAL A 88 1.88 -18.00 -1.76
CA VAL A 88 1.63 -19.25 -1.02
C VAL A 88 2.37 -20.44 -1.63
N LYS A 89 2.45 -20.55 -2.96
CA LYS A 89 3.24 -21.60 -3.65
C LYS A 89 4.73 -21.52 -3.35
N LEU A 90 5.26 -20.33 -3.08
CA LEU A 90 6.64 -20.09 -2.68
C LEU A 90 6.86 -20.25 -1.17
N GLY A 91 5.81 -20.55 -0.40
CA GLY A 91 5.88 -20.62 1.07
C GLY A 91 6.11 -19.24 1.71
N ALA A 92 5.66 -18.17 1.06
CA ALA A 92 5.75 -16.81 1.53
C ALA A 92 4.39 -16.29 1.97
N ASP A 93 4.37 -15.50 3.05
CA ASP A 93 3.23 -14.68 3.49
C ASP A 93 3.35 -13.28 2.89
N VAL A 94 2.33 -12.86 2.14
CA VAL A 94 2.27 -11.52 1.54
C VAL A 94 1.10 -10.73 2.14
N ASN A 95 1.31 -9.43 2.33
CA ASN A 95 0.27 -8.52 2.79
C ASN A 95 0.57 -7.09 2.34
N ALA A 96 -0.37 -6.18 2.59
CA ALA A 96 -0.19 -4.75 2.38
C ALA A 96 -0.91 -3.96 3.47
N PHE A 97 -0.62 -2.68 3.55
CA PHE A 97 -1.38 -1.73 4.36
C PHE A 97 -1.25 -0.32 3.80
N THR A 98 -2.33 0.43 3.91
CA THR A 98 -2.37 1.87 3.64
C THR A 98 -2.41 2.65 4.94
N THR A 99 -1.61 3.70 5.01
CA THR A 99 -1.60 4.68 6.10
C THR A 99 -2.04 6.04 5.56
N LEU A 100 -1.97 7.07 6.39
CA LEU A 100 -2.24 8.44 5.96
C LEU A 100 -1.29 8.91 4.85
N GLU A 101 0.00 8.48 4.86
CA GLU A 101 1.05 9.00 3.97
C GLU A 101 1.63 7.97 3.01
N LYS A 102 1.32 6.69 3.18
CA LYS A 102 2.00 5.60 2.46
C LYS A 102 1.10 4.41 2.23
N THR A 103 1.34 3.74 1.11
CA THR A 103 0.92 2.35 0.89
C THR A 103 2.16 1.47 0.84
N THR A 104 2.12 0.35 1.53
CA THR A 104 3.25 -0.59 1.65
C THR A 104 2.77 -2.01 1.35
N TYR A 105 3.46 -2.67 0.44
CA TYR A 105 3.33 -4.10 0.12
C TYR A 105 4.54 -4.83 0.68
N TYR A 106 4.34 -5.97 1.30
CA TYR A 106 5.45 -6.72 1.89
C TYR A 106 5.19 -8.21 1.89
N PHE A 107 6.27 -8.98 1.96
CA PHE A 107 6.19 -10.40 2.23
C PHE A 107 7.22 -10.81 3.27
N SER A 108 6.97 -11.95 3.92
CA SER A 108 7.96 -12.68 4.70
C SER A 108 8.05 -14.14 4.24
N THR A 109 9.24 -14.72 4.33
CA THR A 109 9.50 -16.08 3.91
C THR A 109 10.71 -16.70 4.60
N LEU A 110 10.75 -18.03 4.68
CA LEU A 110 11.93 -18.79 5.10
C LEU A 110 12.82 -19.14 3.91
N ASP A 111 12.21 -19.47 2.77
CA ASP A 111 12.87 -19.88 1.53
C ASP A 111 12.34 -19.07 0.34
N HIS A 112 12.93 -19.22 -0.85
CA HIS A 112 12.47 -18.60 -2.10
C HIS A 112 12.37 -17.07 -2.03
N PHE A 113 13.32 -16.42 -1.32
CA PHE A 113 13.28 -14.97 -1.13
C PHE A 113 13.41 -14.19 -2.44
N GLU A 114 14.31 -14.62 -3.33
CA GLU A 114 14.54 -13.95 -4.61
C GLU A 114 13.31 -14.03 -5.50
N GLU A 115 12.69 -15.20 -5.61
CA GLU A 115 11.47 -15.40 -6.40
C GLU A 115 10.28 -14.61 -5.83
N SER A 116 10.17 -14.57 -4.49
CA SER A 116 9.13 -13.76 -3.82
C SER A 116 9.36 -12.26 -4.02
N LEU A 117 10.63 -11.81 -4.02
CA LEU A 117 10.95 -10.41 -4.30
C LEU A 117 10.65 -10.04 -5.77
N GLU A 118 10.99 -10.91 -6.73
CA GLU A 118 10.63 -10.70 -8.13
C GLU A 118 9.11 -10.62 -8.30
N LEU A 119 8.35 -11.47 -7.61
CA LEU A 119 6.90 -11.47 -7.63
C LEU A 119 6.34 -10.17 -7.02
N LEU A 120 6.87 -9.70 -5.87
CA LEU A 120 6.51 -8.43 -5.26
C LEU A 120 6.70 -7.26 -6.24
N LEU A 121 7.88 -7.15 -6.82
CA LEU A 121 8.21 -6.08 -7.77
C LEU A 121 7.34 -6.16 -9.04
N LYS A 122 7.00 -7.36 -9.48
CA LYS A 122 6.19 -7.57 -10.68
C LYS A 122 4.75 -7.11 -10.47
N PHE A 123 4.06 -7.58 -9.43
CA PHE A 123 2.63 -7.27 -9.27
C PHE A 123 2.40 -5.80 -8.90
N THR A 124 3.36 -5.15 -8.25
CA THR A 124 3.28 -3.73 -7.92
C THR A 124 3.73 -2.80 -9.06
N SER A 125 4.21 -3.33 -10.20
CA SER A 125 4.73 -2.52 -11.31
C SER A 125 3.73 -2.29 -12.45
N SER A 126 2.55 -2.88 -12.40
CA SER A 126 1.51 -2.71 -13.41
C SER A 126 0.13 -2.77 -12.78
N PHE A 127 -0.79 -2.00 -13.33
CA PHE A 127 -2.20 -1.98 -12.92
C PHE A 127 -3.09 -2.23 -14.12
N THR A 128 -3.95 -3.22 -14.00
CA THR A 128 -5.02 -3.51 -14.96
C THR A 128 -6.23 -4.02 -14.19
N SER A 129 -7.39 -3.46 -14.43
CA SER A 129 -8.64 -3.91 -13.83
C SER A 129 -9.81 -3.69 -14.76
N SER A 130 -10.90 -4.42 -14.56
CA SER A 130 -12.18 -4.26 -15.28
C SER A 130 -13.20 -3.57 -14.39
N GLU A 131 -14.22 -2.96 -15.00
CA GLU A 131 -15.37 -2.38 -14.27
C GLU A 131 -16.05 -3.42 -13.37
N ASP A 132 -16.21 -4.67 -13.84
CA ASP A 132 -16.82 -5.74 -13.05
C ASP A 132 -15.98 -6.07 -11.81
N SER A 133 -14.66 -6.09 -11.94
CA SER A 133 -13.73 -6.34 -10.84
C SER A 133 -13.72 -5.19 -9.84
N VAL A 134 -13.72 -3.94 -10.30
CA VAL A 134 -13.83 -2.77 -9.42
C VAL A 134 -15.16 -2.79 -8.66
N ASN A 135 -16.28 -3.07 -9.35
CA ASN A 135 -17.59 -3.17 -8.72
C ASN A 135 -17.72 -4.35 -7.73
N HIS A 136 -16.93 -5.41 -7.93
CA HIS A 136 -16.82 -6.50 -6.96
C HIS A 136 -16.09 -6.04 -5.70
N GLU A 137 -14.96 -5.35 -5.87
CA GLU A 137 -14.11 -4.86 -4.79
C GLU A 137 -14.82 -3.81 -3.92
N LYS A 138 -15.62 -2.92 -4.50
CA LYS A 138 -16.46 -1.97 -3.76
C LYS A 138 -17.26 -2.67 -2.65
N ARG A 139 -17.88 -3.81 -2.97
CA ARG A 139 -18.66 -4.57 -1.99
C ARG A 139 -17.81 -5.20 -0.88
N ILE A 140 -16.58 -5.57 -1.19
CA ILE A 140 -15.64 -6.10 -0.18
C ILE A 140 -15.22 -4.98 0.76
N ILE A 141 -14.81 -3.83 0.22
CA ILE A 141 -14.39 -2.66 1.01
C ILE A 141 -15.56 -2.10 1.81
N GLU A 142 -16.79 -2.10 1.27
CA GLU A 142 -18.00 -1.72 2.03
C GLU A 142 -18.17 -2.60 3.27
N GLN A 143 -17.99 -3.92 3.15
CA GLN A 143 -18.05 -4.82 4.31
C GLN A 143 -16.94 -4.55 5.32
N GLU A 144 -15.75 -4.23 4.86
CA GLU A 144 -14.62 -3.86 5.71
C GLU A 144 -14.88 -2.55 6.45
N ILE A 145 -15.36 -1.52 5.77
CA ILE A 145 -15.77 -0.24 6.41
C ILE A 145 -16.82 -0.50 7.51
N ASN A 146 -17.83 -1.31 7.22
CA ASN A 146 -18.87 -1.64 8.19
C ASN A 146 -18.30 -2.42 9.40
N MET A 147 -17.34 -3.32 9.16
CA MET A 147 -16.66 -4.06 10.24
C MET A 147 -15.88 -3.09 11.16
N TYR A 148 -15.14 -2.13 10.62
CA TYR A 148 -14.44 -1.12 11.43
C TYR A 148 -15.39 -0.18 12.16
N GLN A 149 -16.56 0.12 11.59
CA GLN A 149 -17.60 0.89 12.27
C GLN A 149 -18.19 0.17 13.50
N ASP A 150 -18.12 -1.14 13.54
CA ASP A 150 -18.54 -1.94 14.69
C ASP A 150 -17.44 -2.08 15.76
N ASP A 151 -16.18 -1.69 15.46
CA ASP A 151 -15.06 -1.71 16.41
C ASP A 151 -15.06 -0.44 17.28
N PRO A 152 -15.28 -0.55 18.62
CA PRO A 152 -15.33 0.61 19.50
C PRO A 152 -14.01 1.38 19.60
N ASP A 153 -12.86 0.70 19.53
CA ASP A 153 -11.54 1.31 19.65
C ASP A 153 -11.21 2.10 18.38
N TYR A 154 -11.51 1.54 17.22
CA TYR A 154 -11.36 2.23 15.94
C TYR A 154 -12.27 3.47 15.85
N ARG A 155 -13.53 3.34 16.24
CA ARG A 155 -14.49 4.47 16.31
C ARG A 155 -14.03 5.59 17.25
N ALA A 156 -13.47 5.21 18.41
CA ALA A 156 -12.94 6.22 19.34
C ALA A 156 -11.74 6.95 18.73
N TYR A 157 -10.83 6.22 18.05
CA TYR A 157 -9.70 6.81 17.35
C TYR A 157 -10.15 7.77 16.24
N LEU A 158 -11.01 7.32 15.33
CA LEU A 158 -11.54 8.15 14.23
C LEU A 158 -12.33 9.35 14.76
N GLY A 159 -13.18 9.15 15.78
CA GLY A 159 -13.92 10.23 16.43
C GLY A 159 -13.02 11.28 17.08
N CYS A 160 -11.86 10.89 17.62
CA CYS A 160 -10.85 11.84 18.09
C CYS A 160 -10.27 12.68 16.94
N LEU A 161 -9.91 12.05 15.82
CA LEU A 161 -9.41 12.77 14.65
C LEU A 161 -10.45 13.76 14.10
N GLN A 162 -11.68 13.33 13.95
CA GLN A 162 -12.81 14.16 13.50
C GLN A 162 -13.06 15.36 14.44
N SER A 163 -12.90 15.15 15.74
CA SER A 163 -13.09 16.22 16.74
C SER A 163 -11.93 17.22 16.76
N LEU A 164 -10.69 16.74 16.55
CA LEU A 164 -9.48 17.57 16.57
C LEU A 164 -9.24 18.31 15.26
N TYR A 165 -9.61 17.70 14.13
CA TYR A 165 -9.32 18.20 12.79
C TYR A 165 -10.56 18.27 11.88
N PRO A 166 -11.67 18.88 12.33
CA PRO A 166 -12.92 18.90 11.58
C PRO A 166 -12.77 19.63 10.24
N ASN A 167 -13.40 19.10 9.19
CA ASN A 167 -13.34 19.62 7.81
C ASN A 167 -11.93 19.65 7.21
N THR A 168 -11.08 18.75 7.63
CA THR A 168 -9.77 18.50 7.03
C THR A 168 -9.71 17.06 6.48
N ILE A 169 -8.71 16.76 5.69
CA ILE A 169 -8.50 15.38 5.19
C ILE A 169 -8.27 14.36 6.32
N LEU A 170 -7.85 14.82 7.51
CA LEU A 170 -7.62 13.96 8.68
C LEU A 170 -8.92 13.53 9.39
N ASP A 171 -10.08 14.10 9.03
CA ASP A 171 -11.37 13.65 9.55
C ASP A 171 -11.97 12.49 8.75
N GLN A 172 -11.32 12.09 7.65
CA GLN A 172 -11.73 10.99 6.78
C GLN A 172 -11.11 9.67 7.23
N ASP A 173 -11.86 8.60 7.02
CA ASP A 173 -11.33 7.24 7.19
C ASP A 173 -10.33 6.90 6.08
N ILE A 174 -9.30 6.11 6.40
CA ILE A 174 -8.31 5.63 5.41
C ILE A 174 -8.98 4.84 4.29
N ALA A 175 -9.97 4.02 4.64
CA ALA A 175 -10.77 3.27 3.68
C ALA A 175 -11.81 4.12 2.93
N GLY A 176 -11.96 5.40 3.31
CA GLY A 176 -13.02 6.26 2.82
C GLY A 176 -14.37 6.00 3.49
N SER A 177 -15.44 6.31 2.78
CA SER A 177 -16.83 6.00 3.15
C SER A 177 -17.48 5.15 2.07
N VAL A 178 -18.62 4.51 2.39
CA VAL A 178 -19.41 3.77 1.39
C VAL A 178 -19.75 4.66 0.20
N ASP A 179 -20.15 5.90 0.43
CA ASP A 179 -20.49 6.85 -0.64
C ASP A 179 -19.24 7.18 -1.50
N SER A 180 -18.08 7.43 -0.87
CA SER A 180 -16.87 7.81 -1.61
C SER A 180 -16.30 6.65 -2.44
N ILE A 181 -16.32 5.42 -1.94
CA ILE A 181 -15.84 4.26 -2.69
C ILE A 181 -16.74 3.92 -3.88
N GLU A 182 -18.06 4.20 -3.80
CA GLU A 182 -18.97 4.01 -4.92
C GLU A 182 -18.66 4.93 -6.10
N GLU A 183 -18.07 6.10 -5.87
CA GLU A 183 -17.65 7.04 -6.92
C GLU A 183 -16.37 6.62 -7.64
N ILE A 184 -15.52 5.75 -7.04
CA ILE A 184 -14.24 5.34 -7.60
C ILE A 184 -14.43 4.55 -8.89
N THR A 185 -13.73 4.94 -9.94
CA THR A 185 -13.74 4.29 -11.25
C THR A 185 -12.42 3.60 -11.58
N VAL A 186 -12.42 2.70 -12.58
CA VAL A 186 -11.18 2.11 -13.13
C VAL A 186 -10.19 3.19 -13.56
N LYS A 187 -10.72 4.29 -14.15
CA LYS A 187 -9.89 5.42 -14.59
C LYS A 187 -9.20 6.10 -13.42
N ASP A 188 -9.92 6.36 -12.32
CA ASP A 188 -9.35 7.01 -11.14
C ASP A 188 -8.21 6.18 -10.55
N LEU A 189 -8.42 4.85 -10.44
CA LEU A 189 -7.40 3.92 -9.97
C LEU A 189 -6.17 3.92 -10.89
N LYS A 190 -6.40 3.90 -12.21
CA LYS A 190 -5.31 3.94 -13.19
C LYS A 190 -4.53 5.24 -13.15
N ASP A 191 -5.23 6.37 -13.10
CA ASP A 191 -4.60 7.69 -13.04
C ASP A 191 -3.73 7.82 -11.78
N ASN A 192 -4.21 7.36 -10.62
CA ASN A 192 -3.43 7.36 -9.39
C ASN A 192 -2.24 6.41 -9.44
N PHE A 193 -2.41 5.19 -9.98
CA PHE A 193 -1.31 4.24 -10.16
C PHE A 193 -0.19 4.82 -11.04
N ASP A 194 -0.54 5.55 -12.10
CA ASP A 194 0.44 6.14 -13.02
C ASP A 194 1.17 7.35 -12.41
N CYS A 195 0.64 7.96 -11.33
CA CYS A 195 1.24 9.10 -10.64
C CYS A 195 2.20 8.70 -9.53
N PHE A 196 1.97 7.59 -8.86
CA PHE A 196 2.66 7.15 -7.64
C PHE A 196 3.32 5.78 -7.77
#